data_123e5f680d59d13279db26b22d3492bf
#
_entry.id   123e5f680d59d13279db26b22d3492bf
#
_cell.length_a   1.000
_cell.length_b   1.000
_cell.length_c   1.000
_cell.angle_alpha   90.00
_cell.angle_beta   90.00
_cell.angle_gamma   90.00
#
_symmetry.space_group_name_H-M   'P 1'
#
loop_
_entity.id
_entity.type
_entity.pdbx_description
1 polymer ?
#
loop_
_entity_poly.entity_id
_entity_poly.type
_entity_poly.pdbx_seq_one_letter_code
_entity_poly.pdbx_strand_id
1 'polypeptide(L)'
;MKNIIFVFLSVILFLCCSSDNDAIIINEPVKIPERSIVLAEQATKSIVIIDADTYQKVWSWDAAKSGVPTERQIWFSNPSEVKPVYNGKYILMTASGGAVALIRIVDSKLMYYAQAGSNPHSAELLPDGNIVAVSSTDTKLRTFVTDTIKGFGKFYASYEFPSAHNVVWDKKRNLLYTTQDRKLYSFTYNNDSKAPQLLDKTLVMELPNTESCGHDLFPVQDKENSLWLTTNENIWQYNLETNKLEKIYPFYAVKSVSDSKDGILMLYPTTQWWSDGLINEKGKKLFTIPGAKIYKGRWMQDNTFSYPENHPFKLGK
;
A
#
# COMPACT_ATOMS: atom_id res chain seq x y z
N MET A 1 -80.24 52.00 20.31
CA MET A 1 -79.38 51.11 19.47
C MET A 1 -77.93 51.59 19.67
N LYS A 2 -77.17 50.87 20.51
CA LYS A 2 -75.78 51.22 20.82
C LYS A 2 -74.85 50.20 20.12
N ASN A 3 -74.07 50.68 19.17
CA ASN A 3 -73.07 49.85 18.49
C ASN A 3 -71.83 49.74 19.38
N ILE A 4 -71.47 48.51 19.74
CA ILE A 4 -70.25 48.14 20.45
C ILE A 4 -69.22 47.74 19.39
N ILE A 5 -68.13 48.52 19.25
CA ILE A 5 -66.99 48.21 18.40
C ILE A 5 -66.00 47.37 19.23
N PHE A 6 -65.80 46.12 18.81
CA PHE A 6 -64.70 45.25 19.36
C PHE A 6 -63.42 45.55 18.62
N VAL A 7 -62.44 46.07 19.31
CA VAL A 7 -61.07 46.19 18.81
C VAL A 7 -60.32 44.91 19.13
N PHE A 8 -59.98 44.12 18.13
CA PHE A 8 -59.08 42.98 18.27
C PHE A 8 -57.63 43.48 18.29
N LEU A 9 -56.97 43.32 19.40
CA LEU A 9 -55.54 43.60 19.57
C LEU A 9 -54.77 42.31 19.21
N SER A 10 -54.19 42.23 17.99
CA SER A 10 -53.36 41.16 17.55
C SER A 10 -51.96 41.32 18.13
N VAL A 11 -51.62 40.45 19.07
CA VAL A 11 -50.23 40.30 19.59
C VAL A 11 -49.48 39.45 18.59
N ILE A 12 -48.57 40.08 17.83
CA ILE A 12 -47.61 39.34 16.97
C ILE A 12 -46.43 38.93 17.84
N LEU A 13 -46.37 37.64 18.19
CA LEU A 13 -45.18 37.01 18.78
C LEU A 13 -44.18 36.77 17.66
N PHE A 14 -43.08 37.55 17.63
CA PHE A 14 -41.89 37.22 16.86
C PHE A 14 -41.19 36.05 17.51
N LEU A 15 -41.40 34.84 17.02
CA LEU A 15 -40.52 33.72 17.26
C LEU A 15 -39.25 33.92 16.42
N CYS A 16 -38.18 34.34 17.06
CA CYS A 16 -36.84 34.36 16.53
C CYS A 16 -36.36 32.90 16.48
N CYS A 17 -36.61 32.20 15.38
CA CYS A 17 -35.91 30.94 15.09
C CYS A 17 -34.49 31.29 14.59
N SER A 18 -33.50 31.20 15.45
CA SER A 18 -32.11 31.05 15.04
C SER A 18 -31.98 29.64 14.41
N SER A 19 -32.06 29.56 13.09
CA SER A 19 -31.65 28.39 12.38
C SER A 19 -30.12 28.36 12.33
N ASP A 20 -29.49 27.69 13.28
CA ASP A 20 -28.15 27.18 13.08
C ASP A 20 -28.22 26.15 11.96
N ASN A 21 -28.09 26.63 10.73
CA ASN A 21 -27.80 25.79 9.59
C ASN A 21 -26.34 25.35 9.70
N ASP A 22 -26.06 24.42 10.62
CA ASP A 22 -24.92 23.53 10.45
C ASP A 22 -25.17 22.72 9.18
N ALA A 23 -24.70 23.27 8.07
CA ALA A 23 -24.65 22.52 6.81
C ALA A 23 -23.78 21.30 7.10
N ILE A 24 -24.41 20.13 7.21
CA ILE A 24 -23.70 18.85 7.21
C ILE A 24 -22.95 18.83 5.87
N ILE A 25 -21.66 19.14 5.92
CA ILE A 25 -20.78 18.98 4.76
C ILE A 25 -20.70 17.47 4.54
N ILE A 26 -21.60 16.95 3.72
CA ILE A 26 -21.49 15.60 3.19
C ILE A 26 -20.32 15.67 2.21
N ASN A 27 -19.13 15.33 2.67
CA ASN A 27 -18.01 15.15 1.77
C ASN A 27 -18.38 14.01 0.81
N GLU A 28 -18.57 14.36 -0.47
CA GLU A 28 -18.73 13.36 -1.51
C GLU A 28 -17.60 12.33 -1.40
N PRO A 29 -17.92 11.03 -1.51
CA PRO A 29 -16.89 10.00 -1.42
C PRO A 29 -15.86 10.22 -2.52
N VAL A 30 -14.60 10.16 -2.16
CA VAL A 30 -13.49 10.35 -3.11
C VAL A 30 -13.63 9.33 -4.25
N LYS A 31 -13.78 9.83 -5.49
CA LYS A 31 -13.82 9.00 -6.69
C LYS A 31 -12.40 8.91 -7.26
N ILE A 32 -11.82 7.71 -7.20
CA ILE A 32 -10.54 7.42 -7.84
C ILE A 32 -10.80 7.09 -9.32
N PRO A 33 -10.14 7.77 -10.28
CA PRO A 33 -10.21 7.41 -11.70
C PRO A 33 -9.79 5.95 -11.94
N GLU A 34 -10.39 5.30 -12.95
CA GLU A 34 -10.07 3.90 -13.29
C GLU A 34 -8.57 3.72 -13.60
N ARG A 35 -7.99 4.69 -14.34
CA ARG A 35 -6.55 4.72 -14.61
C ARG A 35 -5.86 5.62 -13.60
N SER A 36 -5.36 5.03 -12.54
CA SER A 36 -4.67 5.76 -11.47
C SER A 36 -3.39 5.06 -11.04
N ILE A 37 -2.48 5.83 -10.47
CA ILE A 37 -1.20 5.36 -9.95
C ILE A 37 -1.11 5.77 -8.48
N VAL A 38 -0.79 4.82 -7.60
CA VAL A 38 -0.48 5.12 -6.19
C VAL A 38 1.02 5.22 -5.99
N LEU A 39 1.45 6.19 -5.20
CA LEU A 39 2.84 6.56 -4.98
C LEU A 39 3.17 6.60 -3.48
N ALA A 40 4.32 6.02 -3.12
CA ALA A 40 4.98 6.21 -1.82
C ALA A 40 5.83 7.48 -1.89
N GLU A 41 5.33 8.60 -1.38
CA GLU A 41 5.95 9.92 -1.51
C GLU A 41 6.60 10.35 -0.19
N GLN A 42 7.93 10.47 -0.19
CA GLN A 42 8.74 10.67 1.01
C GLN A 42 8.92 12.14 1.40
N ALA A 43 8.87 13.08 0.45
CA ALA A 43 9.08 14.50 0.76
C ALA A 43 7.98 15.05 1.68
N THR A 44 6.74 14.69 1.44
CA THR A 44 5.59 15.07 2.26
C THR A 44 5.15 13.98 3.25
N LYS A 45 5.87 12.85 3.29
CA LYS A 45 5.57 11.67 4.15
C LYS A 45 4.15 11.12 3.90
N SER A 46 3.74 11.07 2.65
CA SER A 46 2.37 10.76 2.27
C SER A 46 2.27 9.60 1.28
N ILE A 47 1.07 9.01 1.23
CA ILE A 47 0.64 8.19 0.11
C ILE A 47 -0.18 9.09 -0.81
N VAL A 48 0.11 9.05 -2.10
CA VAL A 48 -0.54 9.91 -3.10
C VAL A 48 -1.13 9.03 -4.20
N ILE A 49 -2.36 9.30 -4.62
CA ILE A 49 -2.93 8.74 -5.83
C ILE A 49 -3.03 9.86 -6.86
N ILE A 50 -2.53 9.59 -8.07
CA ILE A 50 -2.63 10.48 -9.22
C ILE A 50 -3.47 9.82 -10.30
N ASP A 51 -4.20 10.62 -11.04
CA ASP A 51 -4.83 10.25 -12.30
C ASP A 51 -3.73 9.98 -13.34
N ALA A 52 -3.77 8.85 -14.04
CA ALA A 52 -2.73 8.47 -14.99
C ALA A 52 -2.82 9.17 -16.35
N ASP A 53 -3.93 9.83 -16.66
CA ASP A 53 -4.11 10.59 -17.90
C ASP A 53 -3.64 12.04 -17.76
N THR A 54 -3.89 12.64 -16.59
CA THR A 54 -3.56 14.04 -16.32
C THR A 54 -2.35 14.23 -15.42
N TYR A 55 -1.92 13.18 -14.74
CA TYR A 55 -0.90 13.18 -13.68
C TYR A 55 -1.21 14.11 -12.51
N GLN A 56 -2.46 14.52 -12.36
CA GLN A 56 -2.91 15.35 -11.24
C GLN A 56 -3.19 14.49 -10.01
N LYS A 57 -2.86 15.03 -8.84
CA LYS A 57 -3.18 14.39 -7.57
C LYS A 57 -4.70 14.39 -7.37
N VAL A 58 -5.27 13.20 -7.15
CA VAL A 58 -6.71 13.00 -6.88
C VAL A 58 -6.98 12.63 -5.44
N TRP A 59 -6.00 12.07 -4.74
CA TRP A 59 -6.11 11.71 -3.34
C TRP A 59 -4.75 11.71 -2.66
N SER A 60 -4.73 11.99 -1.36
CA SER A 60 -3.53 11.79 -0.55
C SER A 60 -3.87 11.50 0.91
N TRP A 61 -2.99 10.77 1.57
CA TRP A 61 -3.08 10.44 2.98
C TRP A 61 -1.75 10.69 3.68
N ASP A 62 -1.79 11.24 4.89
CA ASP A 62 -0.64 11.35 5.78
C ASP A 62 -1.05 11.07 7.24
N ALA A 63 -0.10 10.61 8.05
CA ALA A 63 -0.35 10.20 9.43
C ALA A 63 -0.71 11.38 10.34
N ALA A 64 -0.21 12.59 10.06
CA ALA A 64 -0.42 13.74 10.91
C ALA A 64 -1.90 14.20 10.91
N LYS A 65 -2.61 13.96 9.78
CA LYS A 65 -4.02 14.30 9.61
C LYS A 65 -4.98 13.12 9.87
N SER A 66 -4.46 11.96 10.30
CA SER A 66 -5.24 10.72 10.35
C SER A 66 -5.42 10.14 11.76
N GLY A 67 -5.33 11.00 12.78
CA GLY A 67 -5.52 10.58 14.17
C GLY A 67 -4.40 9.73 14.77
N VAL A 68 -3.26 9.63 14.09
CA VAL A 68 -2.07 8.95 14.64
C VAL A 68 -1.48 9.80 15.76
N PRO A 69 -1.27 9.24 16.96
CA PRO A 69 -0.61 9.98 18.08
C PRO A 69 0.72 10.58 17.64
N THR A 70 1.01 11.81 18.08
CA THR A 70 2.16 12.59 17.63
C THR A 70 3.48 11.83 17.77
N GLU A 71 3.66 11.10 18.86
CA GLU A 71 4.86 10.30 19.14
C GLU A 71 5.05 9.11 18.18
N ARG A 72 4.00 8.71 17.46
CA ARG A 72 4.03 7.61 16.47
C ARG A 72 4.05 8.09 15.05
N GLN A 73 3.81 9.38 14.78
CA GLN A 73 3.84 9.91 13.41
C GLN A 73 5.20 9.75 12.75
N ILE A 74 6.29 9.73 13.53
CA ILE A 74 7.65 9.46 13.03
C ILE A 74 7.77 8.09 12.36
N TRP A 75 6.97 7.08 12.76
CA TRP A 75 6.98 5.75 12.14
C TRP A 75 6.55 5.80 10.67
N PHE A 76 5.77 6.80 10.28
CA PHE A 76 5.29 7.00 8.92
C PHE A 76 6.22 7.86 8.04
N SER A 77 7.41 8.20 8.55
CA SER A 77 8.42 8.89 7.73
C SER A 77 8.97 7.96 6.65
N ASN A 78 9.24 8.53 5.49
CA ASN A 78 9.75 7.83 4.31
C ASN A 78 8.89 6.62 3.91
N PRO A 79 7.66 6.83 3.38
CA PRO A 79 6.86 5.75 2.80
C PRO A 79 7.68 4.91 1.84
N SER A 80 7.61 3.57 1.99
CA SER A 80 8.52 2.61 1.33
C SER A 80 7.81 1.50 0.55
N GLU A 81 6.50 1.30 0.76
CA GLU A 81 5.65 0.43 -0.04
C GLU A 81 4.24 0.99 -0.11
N VAL A 82 3.59 0.75 -1.22
CA VAL A 82 2.17 1.02 -1.45
C VAL A 82 1.59 -0.08 -2.32
N LYS A 83 0.61 -0.81 -1.79
CA LYS A 83 -0.11 -1.86 -2.53
C LYS A 83 -1.61 -1.61 -2.46
N PRO A 84 -2.30 -1.46 -3.60
CA PRO A 84 -3.75 -1.53 -3.63
C PRO A 84 -4.20 -2.92 -3.18
N VAL A 85 -5.16 -2.98 -2.26
CA VAL A 85 -5.70 -4.23 -1.73
C VAL A 85 -7.23 -4.13 -1.61
N TYR A 86 -7.91 -5.27 -1.42
CA TYR A 86 -9.37 -5.34 -1.33
C TYR A 86 -10.07 -4.65 -2.52
N ASN A 87 -9.69 -5.05 -3.74
CA ASN A 87 -10.22 -4.50 -4.99
C ASN A 87 -9.99 -2.98 -5.11
N GLY A 88 -8.79 -2.51 -4.78
CA GLY A 88 -8.41 -1.11 -4.87
C GLY A 88 -9.10 -0.17 -3.88
N LYS A 89 -9.85 -0.69 -2.92
CA LYS A 89 -10.57 0.12 -1.91
C LYS A 89 -9.69 0.54 -0.73
N TYR A 90 -8.56 -0.13 -0.54
CA TYR A 90 -7.62 0.12 0.55
C TYR A 90 -6.19 0.17 0.01
N ILE A 91 -5.33 0.82 0.77
CA ILE A 91 -3.87 0.80 0.55
C ILE A 91 -3.22 0.11 1.75
N LEU A 92 -2.43 -0.92 1.45
CA LEU A 92 -1.46 -1.49 2.38
C LEU A 92 -0.13 -0.78 2.16
N MET A 93 0.42 -0.17 3.20
CA MET A 93 1.67 0.58 3.11
C MET A 93 2.68 0.17 4.16
N THR A 94 3.97 0.42 3.86
CA THR A 94 5.03 0.53 4.87
C THR A 94 5.72 1.89 4.78
N ALA A 95 6.44 2.25 5.85
CA ALA A 95 7.31 3.43 5.87
C ALA A 95 8.61 3.10 6.60
N SER A 96 9.76 3.56 6.08
CA SER A 96 11.08 3.28 6.64
C SER A 96 11.27 3.76 8.08
N GLY A 97 10.42 4.69 8.54
CA GLY A 97 10.36 5.09 9.95
C GLY A 97 9.81 4.02 10.90
N GLY A 98 9.25 2.92 10.37
CA GLY A 98 8.84 1.76 11.15
C GLY A 98 7.38 1.34 11.00
N ALA A 99 6.52 2.08 10.30
CA ALA A 99 5.11 1.74 10.18
C ALA A 99 4.82 0.64 9.17
N VAL A 100 3.82 -0.19 9.48
CA VAL A 100 2.96 -0.87 8.54
C VAL A 100 1.53 -0.43 8.80
N ALA A 101 0.73 -0.16 7.73
CA ALA A 101 -0.63 0.33 7.90
C ALA A 101 -1.56 -0.08 6.77
N LEU A 102 -2.86 -0.19 7.11
CA LEU A 102 -3.96 -0.41 6.20
C LEU A 102 -4.88 0.82 6.21
N ILE A 103 -5.06 1.46 5.08
CA ILE A 103 -5.79 2.73 4.92
C ILE A 103 -6.97 2.50 3.99
N ARG A 104 -8.15 2.93 4.39
CA ARG A 104 -9.34 2.94 3.52
C ARG A 104 -9.39 4.23 2.72
N ILE A 105 -9.55 4.12 1.40
CA ILE A 105 -9.44 5.28 0.48
C ILE A 105 -10.65 6.20 0.60
N VAL A 106 -11.86 5.65 0.58
CA VAL A 106 -13.13 6.41 0.44
C VAL A 106 -13.31 7.52 1.48
N ASP A 107 -12.80 7.32 2.68
CA ASP A 107 -12.89 8.28 3.81
C ASP A 107 -11.52 8.59 4.44
N SER A 108 -10.44 8.16 3.80
CA SER A 108 -9.05 8.31 4.28
C SER A 108 -8.80 7.75 5.67
N LYS A 109 -9.62 6.77 6.10
CA LYS A 109 -9.56 6.21 7.45
C LYS A 109 -8.38 5.25 7.60
N LEU A 110 -7.56 5.49 8.63
CA LEU A 110 -6.57 4.51 9.10
C LEU A 110 -7.30 3.35 9.79
N MET A 111 -7.30 2.18 9.16
CA MET A 111 -8.00 1.00 9.66
C MET A 111 -7.18 0.20 10.64
N TYR A 112 -5.87 0.13 10.41
CA TYR A 112 -4.93 -0.57 11.26
C TYR A 112 -3.52 -0.04 11.04
N TYR A 113 -2.72 0.00 12.10
CA TYR A 113 -1.28 0.20 11.98
C TYR A 113 -0.52 -0.49 13.10
N ALA A 114 0.76 -0.76 12.86
CA ALA A 114 1.68 -1.33 13.84
C ALA A 114 3.11 -0.87 13.55
N GLN A 115 3.98 -1.07 14.55
CA GLN A 115 5.43 -0.91 14.39
C GLN A 115 5.99 -2.20 13.80
N ALA A 116 6.51 -2.14 12.57
CA ALA A 116 7.01 -3.30 11.83
C ALA A 116 8.53 -3.52 11.99
N GLY A 117 9.24 -2.60 12.63
CA GLY A 117 10.68 -2.68 12.82
C GLY A 117 11.43 -1.49 12.26
N SER A 118 12.74 -1.62 12.06
CA SER A 118 13.57 -0.60 11.46
C SER A 118 13.64 -0.77 9.96
N ASN A 119 13.24 0.27 9.23
CA ASN A 119 13.30 0.32 7.78
C ASN A 119 12.45 -0.77 7.09
N PRO A 120 11.11 -0.85 7.36
CA PRO A 120 10.25 -1.73 6.59
C PRO A 120 10.21 -1.30 5.11
N HIS A 121 10.20 -2.28 4.20
CA HIS A 121 10.22 -2.05 2.76
C HIS A 121 9.06 -2.68 2.00
N SER A 122 8.36 -3.63 2.61
CA SER A 122 7.17 -4.23 1.99
C SER A 122 6.29 -4.90 3.04
N ALA A 123 5.00 -4.98 2.71
CA ALA A 123 4.02 -5.74 3.44
C ALA A 123 3.08 -6.47 2.48
N GLU A 124 2.38 -7.51 2.98
CA GLU A 124 1.42 -8.28 2.23
C GLU A 124 0.25 -8.72 3.12
N LEU A 125 -0.95 -8.87 2.53
CA LEU A 125 -2.07 -9.49 3.22
C LEU A 125 -1.99 -11.02 3.10
N LEU A 126 -2.23 -11.68 4.21
CA LEU A 126 -2.45 -13.12 4.28
C LEU A 126 -3.92 -13.46 4.01
N PRO A 127 -4.27 -14.71 3.68
CA PRO A 127 -5.63 -15.09 3.26
C PRO A 127 -6.75 -14.71 4.23
N ASP A 128 -6.44 -14.60 5.49
CA ASP A 128 -7.37 -14.26 6.57
C ASP A 128 -7.41 -12.76 6.89
N GLY A 129 -6.67 -11.93 6.12
CA GLY A 129 -6.56 -10.49 6.31
C GLY A 129 -5.54 -10.05 7.37
N ASN A 130 -4.76 -10.98 7.93
CA ASN A 130 -3.57 -10.65 8.70
C ASN A 130 -2.51 -10.05 7.79
N ILE A 131 -1.58 -9.31 8.39
CA ILE A 131 -0.49 -8.67 7.64
C ILE A 131 0.82 -9.37 7.95
N VAL A 132 1.67 -9.48 6.93
CA VAL A 132 3.09 -9.79 7.07
C VAL A 132 3.89 -8.60 6.55
N ALA A 133 5.00 -8.24 7.24
CA ALA A 133 5.90 -7.16 6.80
C ALA A 133 7.36 -7.55 6.97
N VAL A 134 8.21 -7.02 6.09
CA VAL A 134 9.66 -7.18 6.14
C VAL A 134 10.35 -5.87 6.45
N SER A 135 11.37 -5.94 7.31
CA SER A 135 12.19 -4.81 7.74
C SER A 135 13.66 -5.12 7.53
N SER A 136 14.33 -4.35 6.67
CA SER A 136 15.68 -4.67 6.22
C SER A 136 16.77 -4.39 7.25
N THR A 137 16.67 -3.29 8.00
CA THR A 137 17.72 -2.87 8.94
C THR A 137 17.74 -3.70 10.23
N ASP A 138 16.58 -4.03 10.80
CA ASP A 138 16.51 -4.95 11.94
C ASP A 138 16.38 -6.43 11.54
N THR A 139 16.49 -6.72 10.23
CA THR A 139 16.57 -8.08 9.69
C THR A 139 15.38 -8.98 10.03
N LYS A 140 14.16 -8.41 10.02
CA LYS A 140 12.96 -9.12 10.49
C LYS A 140 11.90 -9.30 9.41
N LEU A 141 11.28 -10.47 9.47
CA LEU A 141 10.00 -10.79 8.84
C LEU A 141 9.00 -10.99 9.98
N ARG A 142 7.91 -10.22 10.00
CA ARG A 142 6.93 -10.22 11.10
C ARG A 142 5.51 -10.43 10.62
N THR A 143 4.73 -11.18 11.40
CA THR A 143 3.28 -11.31 11.18
C THR A 143 2.50 -10.54 12.23
N PHE A 144 1.31 -10.06 11.85
CA PHE A 144 0.44 -9.22 12.68
C PHE A 144 -0.98 -9.76 12.67
N VAL A 145 -1.60 -9.85 13.84
CA VAL A 145 -3.06 -9.98 13.94
C VAL A 145 -3.65 -8.60 13.63
N THR A 146 -4.34 -8.50 12.48
CA THR A 146 -4.87 -7.22 11.99
C THR A 146 -6.27 -6.96 12.57
N ASP A 147 -6.32 -6.38 13.77
CA ASP A 147 -7.56 -5.97 14.42
C ASP A 147 -7.96 -4.56 13.99
N THR A 148 -8.87 -4.47 13.03
CA THR A 148 -9.34 -3.19 12.48
C THR A 148 -10.38 -2.48 13.37
N ILE A 149 -10.84 -3.10 14.44
CA ILE A 149 -11.67 -2.45 15.47
C ILE A 149 -10.79 -1.66 16.44
N LYS A 150 -9.73 -2.28 16.93
CA LYS A 150 -8.74 -1.60 17.78
C LYS A 150 -7.89 -0.60 16.99
N GLY A 151 -7.67 -0.85 15.69
CA GLY A 151 -6.93 0.01 14.80
C GLY A 151 -5.42 0.08 15.03
N PHE A 152 -4.92 -0.53 16.11
CA PHE A 152 -3.50 -0.56 16.48
C PHE A 152 -3.12 -1.93 17.04
N GLY A 153 -1.93 -2.43 16.65
CA GLY A 153 -1.45 -3.72 17.10
C GLY A 153 0.07 -3.80 17.29
N LYS A 154 0.49 -5.00 17.66
CA LYS A 154 1.89 -5.41 17.73
C LYS A 154 2.08 -6.64 16.84
N PHE A 155 3.32 -6.96 16.48
CA PHE A 155 3.60 -8.20 15.79
C PHE A 155 3.23 -9.41 16.67
N TYR A 156 2.77 -10.48 16.02
CA TYR A 156 2.49 -11.75 16.66
C TYR A 156 3.74 -12.64 16.68
N ALA A 157 4.35 -12.84 15.51
CA ALA A 157 5.58 -13.62 15.37
C ALA A 157 6.64 -12.80 14.60
N SER A 158 7.91 -13.13 14.87
CA SER A 158 9.07 -12.46 14.29
C SER A 158 10.15 -13.48 13.94
N TYR A 159 10.66 -13.40 12.72
CA TYR A 159 11.65 -14.31 12.14
C TYR A 159 12.89 -13.54 11.74
N GLU A 160 14.08 -14.11 11.98
CA GLU A 160 15.32 -13.58 11.42
C GLU A 160 15.33 -13.77 9.90
N PHE A 161 15.40 -12.66 9.18
CA PHE A 161 15.42 -12.66 7.73
C PHE A 161 16.24 -11.48 7.19
N PRO A 162 17.57 -11.57 7.20
CA PRO A 162 18.47 -10.51 6.76
C PRO A 162 18.25 -10.10 5.33
N SER A 163 18.44 -8.81 5.04
CA SER A 163 18.35 -8.23 3.69
C SER A 163 16.98 -8.41 3.00
N ALA A 164 15.91 -8.62 3.76
CA ALA A 164 14.56 -8.71 3.19
C ALA A 164 14.02 -7.33 2.79
N HIS A 165 13.55 -7.21 1.53
CA HIS A 165 12.99 -5.96 1.02
C HIS A 165 11.57 -6.10 0.45
N ASN A 166 11.06 -7.33 0.31
CA ASN A 166 9.81 -7.56 -0.39
C ASN A 166 9.10 -8.81 0.14
N VAL A 167 7.77 -8.83 -0.02
CA VAL A 167 6.91 -10.00 0.24
C VAL A 167 5.77 -10.03 -0.77
N VAL A 168 5.36 -11.23 -1.20
CA VAL A 168 4.21 -11.49 -2.06
C VAL A 168 3.50 -12.77 -1.63
N TRP A 169 2.18 -12.72 -1.51
CA TRP A 169 1.34 -13.89 -1.29
C TRP A 169 0.92 -14.51 -2.62
N ASP A 170 1.11 -15.81 -2.77
CA ASP A 170 0.60 -16.61 -3.88
C ASP A 170 -0.62 -17.41 -3.42
N LYS A 171 -1.82 -16.95 -3.80
CA LYS A 171 -3.08 -17.62 -3.41
C LYS A 171 -3.23 -19.01 -4.01
N LYS A 172 -2.65 -19.26 -5.20
CA LYS A 172 -2.75 -20.54 -5.90
C LYS A 172 -1.97 -21.63 -5.20
N ARG A 173 -0.78 -21.31 -4.68
CA ARG A 173 0.10 -22.25 -4.01
C ARG A 173 0.00 -22.21 -2.49
N ASN A 174 -0.72 -21.22 -1.93
CA ASN A 174 -0.78 -20.91 -0.50
C ASN A 174 0.63 -20.71 0.09
N LEU A 175 1.45 -19.94 -0.59
CA LEU A 175 2.83 -19.66 -0.20
C LEU A 175 3.08 -18.14 -0.14
N LEU A 176 3.86 -17.74 0.85
CA LEU A 176 4.45 -16.40 0.90
C LEU A 176 5.84 -16.46 0.28
N TYR A 177 6.11 -15.61 -0.69
CA TYR A 177 7.44 -15.44 -1.29
C TYR A 177 8.10 -14.16 -0.76
N THR A 178 9.42 -14.25 -0.58
CA THR A 178 10.27 -13.12 -0.18
C THR A 178 11.71 -13.36 -0.61
N THR A 179 12.46 -12.31 -0.91
CA THR A 179 13.88 -12.44 -1.22
C THR A 179 14.75 -12.12 -0.02
N GLN A 180 15.82 -12.87 0.11
CA GLN A 180 16.94 -12.59 1.01
C GLN A 180 18.20 -12.48 0.15
N ASP A 181 18.72 -11.28 -0.02
CA ASP A 181 19.79 -10.99 -0.98
C ASP A 181 19.43 -11.48 -2.39
N ARG A 182 20.14 -12.48 -2.93
CA ARG A 182 19.92 -13.06 -4.27
C ARG A 182 18.97 -14.27 -4.28
N LYS A 183 18.47 -14.69 -3.11
CA LYS A 183 17.71 -15.93 -2.94
C LYS A 183 16.23 -15.64 -2.77
N LEU A 184 15.40 -16.30 -3.54
CA LEU A 184 13.96 -16.33 -3.35
C LEU A 184 13.61 -17.49 -2.42
N TYR A 185 12.89 -17.20 -1.36
CA TYR A 185 12.36 -18.18 -0.42
C TYR A 185 10.83 -18.18 -0.44
N SER A 186 10.26 -19.33 -0.12
CA SER A 186 8.85 -19.46 0.21
C SER A 186 8.65 -19.89 1.66
N PHE A 187 7.48 -19.56 2.18
CA PHE A 187 6.97 -20.01 3.47
C PHE A 187 5.54 -20.52 3.31
N THR A 188 5.19 -21.55 4.06
CA THR A 188 3.78 -21.88 4.29
C THR A 188 3.20 -20.99 5.38
N TYR A 189 1.88 -20.85 5.39
CA TYR A 189 1.15 -20.10 6.40
C TYR A 189 0.23 -21.05 7.18
N ASN A 190 0.21 -20.94 8.50
CA ASN A 190 -0.59 -21.82 9.36
C ASN A 190 -2.11 -21.60 9.29
N ASN A 191 -2.55 -20.55 8.58
CA ASN A 191 -3.96 -20.16 8.45
C ASN A 191 -4.71 -19.97 9.79
N ASP A 192 -3.98 -19.67 10.85
CA ASP A 192 -4.57 -19.31 12.14
C ASP A 192 -4.70 -17.79 12.26
N SER A 193 -5.91 -17.31 12.11
CA SER A 193 -6.19 -15.88 12.13
C SER A 193 -5.90 -15.17 13.46
N LYS A 194 -5.82 -15.93 14.56
CA LYS A 194 -5.51 -15.41 15.91
C LYS A 194 -4.04 -15.55 16.26
N ALA A 195 -3.35 -16.46 15.59
CA ALA A 195 -1.96 -16.81 15.85
C ALA A 195 -1.16 -16.99 14.54
N PRO A 196 -1.04 -15.92 13.69
CA PRO A 196 -0.46 -16.01 12.34
C PRO A 196 1.02 -16.35 12.40
N GLN A 197 1.40 -17.50 11.82
CA GLN A 197 2.78 -17.99 11.78
C GLN A 197 3.17 -18.44 10.37
N LEU A 198 4.40 -18.11 9.99
CA LEU A 198 5.05 -18.61 8.79
C LEU A 198 5.89 -19.84 9.15
N LEU A 199 5.79 -20.87 8.33
CA LEU A 199 6.43 -22.18 8.56
C LEU A 199 7.22 -22.58 7.30
N ASP A 200 7.99 -23.64 7.38
CA ASP A 200 8.60 -24.37 6.27
C ASP A 200 9.38 -23.48 5.28
N LYS A 201 10.32 -22.67 5.80
CA LYS A 201 11.21 -21.87 4.94
C LYS A 201 11.90 -22.74 3.91
N THR A 202 11.61 -22.52 2.61
CA THR A 202 12.16 -23.29 1.49
C THR A 202 12.85 -22.38 0.49
N LEU A 203 14.08 -22.74 0.07
CA LEU A 203 14.75 -22.06 -1.04
C LEU A 203 14.07 -22.44 -2.36
N VAL A 204 13.57 -21.45 -3.10
CA VAL A 204 12.88 -21.62 -4.38
C VAL A 204 13.85 -21.49 -5.55
N MET A 205 14.66 -20.43 -5.54
CA MET A 205 15.68 -20.20 -6.57
C MET A 205 16.76 -19.23 -6.08
N GLU A 206 17.89 -19.20 -6.78
CA GLU A 206 18.96 -18.23 -6.57
C GLU A 206 19.24 -17.49 -7.88
N LEU A 207 19.32 -16.15 -7.80
CA LEU A 207 19.72 -15.29 -8.89
C LEU A 207 21.21 -15.48 -9.23
N PRO A 208 21.65 -15.15 -10.47
CA PRO A 208 23.05 -15.20 -10.85
C PRO A 208 23.97 -14.44 -9.88
N ASN A 209 25.22 -14.86 -9.79
CA ASN A 209 26.22 -14.23 -8.90
C ASN A 209 26.54 -12.77 -9.23
N THR A 210 26.13 -12.30 -10.41
CA THR A 210 26.24 -10.90 -10.85
C THR A 210 25.19 -9.99 -10.24
N GLU A 211 24.15 -10.57 -9.63
CA GLU A 211 23.05 -9.84 -9.03
C GLU A 211 23.30 -9.60 -7.55
N SER A 212 22.76 -8.50 -7.03
CA SER A 212 22.81 -8.17 -5.61
C SER A 212 21.51 -7.50 -5.16
N CYS A 213 21.16 -7.68 -3.91
CA CYS A 213 20.10 -6.98 -3.20
C CYS A 213 18.77 -6.86 -3.95
N GLY A 214 17.87 -7.82 -3.78
CA GLY A 214 16.50 -7.74 -4.33
C GLY A 214 15.70 -6.59 -3.70
N HIS A 215 15.26 -5.61 -4.52
CA HIS A 215 14.51 -4.45 -4.03
C HIS A 215 13.01 -4.63 -4.10
N ASP A 216 12.51 -5.24 -5.17
CA ASP A 216 11.08 -5.46 -5.40
C ASP A 216 10.79 -6.90 -5.80
N LEU A 217 9.66 -7.38 -5.35
CA LEU A 217 9.01 -8.61 -5.76
C LEU A 217 7.53 -8.30 -5.92
N PHE A 218 6.99 -8.44 -7.12
CA PHE A 218 5.61 -8.09 -7.41
C PHE A 218 5.02 -9.02 -8.48
N PRO A 219 3.72 -9.33 -8.46
CA PRO A 219 3.11 -10.13 -9.51
C PRO A 219 3.21 -9.46 -10.89
N VAL A 220 3.37 -10.28 -11.92
CA VAL A 220 3.17 -9.84 -13.31
C VAL A 220 1.68 -9.87 -13.59
N GLN A 221 1.12 -8.75 -14.05
CA GLN A 221 -0.31 -8.63 -14.33
C GLN A 221 -0.74 -9.68 -15.38
N ASP A 222 -1.90 -10.31 -15.16
CA ASP A 222 -2.51 -11.32 -16.01
C ASP A 222 -1.62 -12.56 -16.32
N LYS A 223 -0.56 -12.76 -15.50
CA LYS A 223 0.30 -13.95 -15.55
C LYS A 223 0.33 -14.65 -14.19
N GLU A 224 -0.61 -15.56 -13.99
CA GLU A 224 -0.87 -16.28 -12.74
C GLU A 224 0.36 -16.94 -12.09
N ASN A 225 1.40 -17.23 -12.86
CA ASN A 225 2.59 -17.94 -12.38
C ASN A 225 3.87 -17.08 -12.42
N SER A 226 3.78 -15.77 -12.66
CA SER A 226 4.97 -14.95 -12.90
C SER A 226 5.12 -13.82 -11.92
N LEU A 227 6.35 -13.61 -11.48
CA LEU A 227 6.75 -12.53 -10.58
C LEU A 227 7.80 -11.63 -11.26
N TRP A 228 7.67 -10.32 -11.07
CA TRP A 228 8.74 -9.37 -11.24
C TRP A 228 9.70 -9.46 -10.07
N LEU A 229 11.01 -9.45 -10.36
CA LEU A 229 12.08 -9.26 -9.38
C LEU A 229 12.97 -8.13 -9.85
N THR A 230 13.31 -7.22 -8.96
CA THR A 230 14.31 -6.19 -9.24
C THR A 230 15.51 -6.36 -8.33
N THR A 231 16.69 -6.16 -8.89
CA THR A 231 17.96 -6.17 -8.17
C THR A 231 18.65 -4.81 -8.31
N ASN A 232 19.86 -4.69 -7.78
CA ASN A 232 20.67 -3.51 -8.11
C ASN A 232 21.00 -3.46 -9.59
N GLU A 233 21.12 -4.56 -10.28
CA GLU A 233 21.69 -4.64 -11.63
C GLU A 233 20.61 -4.72 -12.72
N ASN A 234 19.53 -5.46 -12.48
CA ASN A 234 18.57 -5.81 -13.53
C ASN A 234 17.14 -5.97 -13.02
N ILE A 235 16.22 -6.07 -13.98
CA ILE A 235 14.83 -6.46 -13.77
C ILE A 235 14.62 -7.82 -14.41
N TRP A 236 14.06 -8.75 -13.63
CA TRP A 236 13.82 -10.14 -13.98
C TRP A 236 12.34 -10.48 -13.94
N GLN A 237 11.92 -11.46 -14.73
CA GLN A 237 10.71 -12.23 -14.49
C GLN A 237 11.06 -13.66 -14.11
N TYR A 238 10.39 -14.16 -13.09
CA TYR A 238 10.50 -15.55 -12.65
C TYR A 238 9.14 -16.24 -12.77
N ASN A 239 9.12 -17.37 -13.50
CA ASN A 239 7.93 -18.19 -13.64
C ASN A 239 7.97 -19.33 -12.61
N LEU A 240 7.03 -19.34 -11.68
CA LEU A 240 6.93 -20.25 -10.55
C LEU A 240 6.53 -21.70 -10.95
N GLU A 241 6.01 -21.90 -12.14
CA GLU A 241 5.60 -23.22 -12.64
C GLU A 241 6.72 -23.90 -13.41
N THR A 242 7.38 -23.16 -14.29
CA THR A 242 8.45 -23.68 -15.14
C THR A 242 9.84 -23.48 -14.56
N ASN A 243 9.96 -22.78 -13.45
CA ASN A 243 11.22 -22.33 -12.83
C ASN A 243 12.12 -21.52 -13.79
N LYS A 244 11.50 -20.88 -14.81
CA LYS A 244 12.24 -20.08 -15.78
C LYS A 244 12.50 -18.68 -15.23
N LEU A 245 13.76 -18.27 -15.25
CA LEU A 245 14.21 -16.93 -14.92
C LEU A 245 14.64 -16.22 -16.20
N GLU A 246 14.07 -15.05 -16.48
CA GLU A 246 14.37 -14.23 -17.65
C GLU A 246 14.76 -12.83 -17.25
N LYS A 247 15.93 -12.35 -17.73
CA LYS A 247 16.30 -10.95 -17.63
C LYS A 247 15.51 -10.13 -18.66
N ILE A 248 14.71 -9.18 -18.17
CA ILE A 248 13.81 -8.38 -19.01
C ILE A 248 14.41 -7.03 -19.33
N TYR A 249 14.90 -6.31 -18.33
CA TYR A 249 15.47 -4.96 -18.51
C TYR A 249 16.75 -4.75 -17.72
N PRO A 250 17.78 -4.11 -18.33
CA PRO A 250 19.04 -3.81 -17.67
C PRO A 250 19.00 -2.44 -16.95
N PHE A 251 17.99 -2.22 -16.09
CA PHE A 251 17.89 -0.98 -15.32
C PHE A 251 18.41 -1.18 -13.90
N TYR A 252 19.33 -0.28 -13.51
CA TYR A 252 20.01 -0.33 -12.22
C TYR A 252 19.10 0.14 -11.07
N ALA A 253 19.13 -0.59 -9.96
CA ALA A 253 18.57 -0.22 -8.66
C ALA A 253 17.07 0.14 -8.66
N VAL A 254 16.28 -0.39 -9.60
CA VAL A 254 14.84 -0.14 -9.68
C VAL A 254 14.14 -0.58 -8.42
N LYS A 255 13.35 0.32 -7.82
CA LYS A 255 12.71 0.11 -6.51
C LYS A 255 11.29 -0.46 -6.61
N SER A 256 10.65 -0.31 -7.77
CA SER A 256 9.35 -0.94 -8.04
C SER A 256 9.11 -1.16 -9.52
N VAL A 257 8.40 -2.26 -9.83
CA VAL A 257 7.82 -2.54 -11.14
C VAL A 257 6.35 -2.86 -10.95
N SER A 258 5.49 -2.26 -11.76
CA SER A 258 4.05 -2.56 -11.82
C SER A 258 3.61 -2.47 -13.26
N ASP A 259 2.98 -3.50 -13.77
CA ASP A 259 2.44 -3.54 -15.12
C ASP A 259 0.91 -3.64 -15.12
N SER A 260 0.32 -3.20 -16.22
CA SER A 260 -1.11 -3.26 -16.50
C SER A 260 -1.34 -3.38 -18.01
N LYS A 261 -2.62 -3.43 -18.42
CA LYS A 261 -2.99 -3.27 -19.85
C LYS A 261 -2.49 -1.94 -20.45
N ASP A 262 -2.25 -0.94 -19.62
CA ASP A 262 -1.83 0.41 -20.03
C ASP A 262 -0.30 0.58 -20.05
N GLY A 263 0.46 -0.46 -19.74
CA GLY A 263 1.92 -0.47 -19.81
C GLY A 263 2.60 -0.70 -18.47
N ILE A 264 3.92 -0.54 -18.47
CA ILE A 264 4.80 -0.78 -17.32
C ILE A 264 5.17 0.54 -16.66
N LEU A 265 5.09 0.56 -15.34
CA LEU A 265 5.60 1.61 -14.46
C LEU A 265 6.80 1.09 -13.71
N MET A 266 7.89 1.86 -13.70
CA MET A 266 9.07 1.54 -12.91
C MET A 266 9.54 2.75 -12.13
N LEU A 267 9.89 2.57 -10.87
CA LEU A 267 10.65 3.58 -10.16
C LEU A 267 12.14 3.34 -10.38
N TYR A 268 12.73 4.12 -11.27
CA TYR A 268 14.16 4.21 -11.50
C TYR A 268 14.71 5.39 -10.69
N PRO A 269 15.57 5.17 -9.69
CA PRO A 269 16.07 6.26 -8.86
C PRO A 269 16.99 7.18 -9.66
N THR A 270 16.70 8.47 -9.60
CA THR A 270 17.52 9.53 -10.21
C THR A 270 18.40 10.26 -9.20
N THR A 271 18.08 10.11 -7.90
CA THR A 271 18.85 10.70 -6.79
C THR A 271 18.75 9.75 -5.61
N GLN A 272 19.90 9.26 -5.07
CA GLN A 272 19.96 8.31 -3.98
C GLN A 272 19.07 7.07 -4.26
N TRP A 273 17.86 6.98 -3.66
CA TRP A 273 16.94 5.86 -3.79
C TRP A 273 15.53 6.27 -4.27
N TRP A 274 15.34 7.52 -4.74
CA TRP A 274 14.05 8.08 -5.15
C TRP A 274 14.12 8.83 -6.49
N SER A 275 12.97 9.11 -7.04
CA SER A 275 12.81 9.95 -8.23
C SER A 275 11.59 10.88 -8.07
N ASP A 276 11.51 11.92 -8.88
CA ASP A 276 10.37 12.84 -8.97
C ASP A 276 9.28 12.38 -9.95
N GLY A 277 9.41 11.17 -10.49
CA GLY A 277 8.47 10.54 -11.42
C GLY A 277 8.80 9.08 -11.67
N LEU A 278 7.98 8.43 -12.50
CA LEU A 278 8.17 7.05 -12.93
C LEU A 278 8.61 7.00 -14.40
N ILE A 279 9.23 5.90 -14.79
CA ILE A 279 9.59 5.61 -16.17
C ILE A 279 8.79 4.43 -16.72
N ASN A 280 8.70 4.32 -18.04
CA ASN A 280 8.17 3.15 -18.73
C ASN A 280 9.27 2.13 -19.09
N GLU A 281 8.90 1.04 -19.79
CA GLU A 281 9.79 -0.03 -20.24
C GLU A 281 10.91 0.44 -21.20
N LYS A 282 10.76 1.60 -21.82
CA LYS A 282 11.77 2.22 -22.71
C LYS A 282 12.70 3.18 -21.95
N GLY A 283 12.55 3.30 -20.62
CA GLY A 283 13.29 4.26 -19.81
C GLY A 283 12.81 5.71 -19.95
N LYS A 284 11.69 5.95 -20.64
CA LYS A 284 11.11 7.28 -20.80
C LYS A 284 10.37 7.67 -19.52
N LYS A 285 10.69 8.84 -18.96
CA LYS A 285 9.94 9.41 -17.85
C LYS A 285 8.51 9.73 -18.29
N LEU A 286 7.52 9.25 -17.55
CA LEU A 286 6.10 9.40 -17.83
C LEU A 286 5.57 10.75 -17.34
N PHE A 287 6.02 11.17 -16.16
CA PHE A 287 5.64 12.44 -15.54
C PHE A 287 6.73 12.93 -14.58
N THR A 288 6.61 14.19 -14.16
CA THR A 288 7.42 14.80 -13.11
C THR A 288 6.50 15.51 -12.12
N ILE A 289 6.64 15.22 -10.83
CA ILE A 289 6.02 15.97 -9.74
C ILE A 289 7.12 16.80 -9.07
N PRO A 290 7.19 18.11 -9.29
CA PRO A 290 8.26 18.95 -8.77
C PRO A 290 8.38 18.84 -7.23
N GLY A 291 9.57 18.55 -6.74
CA GLY A 291 9.88 18.42 -5.32
C GLY A 291 9.50 17.07 -4.69
N ALA A 292 8.84 16.18 -5.42
CA ALA A 292 8.51 14.85 -4.91
C ALA A 292 9.75 13.96 -4.77
N LYS A 293 9.69 13.05 -3.80
CA LYS A 293 10.66 11.98 -3.56
C LYS A 293 9.92 10.64 -3.56
N ILE A 294 9.59 10.15 -4.75
CA ILE A 294 8.84 8.91 -4.92
C ILE A 294 9.79 7.73 -4.73
N TYR A 295 9.44 6.78 -3.85
CA TYR A 295 10.21 5.58 -3.59
C TYR A 295 9.66 4.34 -4.31
N LYS A 296 8.33 4.17 -4.37
CA LYS A 296 7.62 3.14 -5.15
C LYS A 296 6.37 3.71 -5.78
N GLY A 297 5.97 3.14 -6.91
CA GLY A 297 4.70 3.43 -7.57
C GLY A 297 4.06 2.17 -8.13
N ARG A 298 2.72 2.10 -8.05
CA ARG A 298 1.91 0.96 -8.52
C ARG A 298 0.69 1.44 -9.31
N TRP A 299 0.28 0.67 -10.30
CA TRP A 299 -1.07 0.82 -10.85
C TRP A 299 -2.12 0.55 -9.78
N MET A 300 -3.18 1.35 -9.76
CA MET A 300 -4.37 1.13 -8.94
C MET A 300 -5.26 0.09 -9.60
N GLN A 301 -4.91 -1.19 -9.42
CA GLN A 301 -5.60 -2.31 -10.03
C GLN A 301 -5.66 -3.50 -9.08
N ASP A 302 -6.54 -4.47 -9.40
CA ASP A 302 -6.69 -5.68 -8.63
C ASP A 302 -5.46 -6.59 -8.81
N ASN A 303 -4.99 -7.13 -7.69
CA ASN A 303 -3.92 -8.13 -7.67
C ASN A 303 -4.54 -9.53 -7.63
N THR A 304 -4.85 -10.06 -8.81
CA THR A 304 -5.47 -11.40 -8.96
C THR A 304 -4.50 -12.55 -8.70
N PHE A 305 -3.20 -12.31 -8.64
CA PHE A 305 -2.21 -13.29 -8.22
C PHE A 305 -2.31 -13.58 -6.71
N SER A 306 -2.39 -12.52 -5.90
CA SER A 306 -2.38 -12.66 -4.43
C SER A 306 -3.77 -12.83 -3.83
N TYR A 307 -4.82 -12.25 -4.44
CA TYR A 307 -6.14 -12.17 -3.85
C TYR A 307 -7.22 -12.73 -4.76
N PRO A 308 -8.32 -13.27 -4.20
CA PRO A 308 -9.47 -13.68 -5.00
C PRO A 308 -10.17 -12.45 -5.61
N GLU A 309 -10.81 -12.65 -6.75
CA GLU A 309 -11.81 -11.72 -7.26
C GLU A 309 -12.83 -11.40 -6.15
N ASN A 310 -13.25 -10.17 -6.01
CA ASN A 310 -14.15 -9.76 -4.91
C ASN A 310 -13.60 -10.07 -3.50
N HIS A 311 -12.30 -9.83 -3.30
CA HIS A 311 -11.67 -10.02 -1.99
C HIS A 311 -12.41 -9.23 -0.89
N PRO A 312 -13.17 -9.89 0.02
CA PRO A 312 -13.98 -9.18 0.99
C PRO A 312 -13.11 -8.62 2.11
N PHE A 313 -13.35 -7.37 2.47
CA PHE A 313 -12.76 -6.80 3.68
C PHE A 313 -13.36 -7.50 4.92
N LYS A 314 -12.50 -8.06 5.77
CA LYS A 314 -12.91 -8.69 7.03
C LYS A 314 -12.75 -7.67 8.16
N LEU A 315 -13.88 -7.17 8.67
CA LEU A 315 -13.93 -6.33 9.87
C LEU A 315 -13.60 -7.19 11.09
N GLY A 316 -12.63 -6.74 11.85
CA GLY A 316 -12.35 -7.13 13.22
C GLY A 316 -12.07 -8.61 13.47
N LYS A 317 -11.02 -8.90 14.19
CA LYS A 317 -10.77 -10.23 14.76
C LYS A 317 -10.67 -10.12 16.27
#